data_d380175b0b54db1772b653ad176afa30
#
_entry.id   d380175b0b54db1772b653ad176afa30
#
_cell.length_a   1.000
_cell.length_b   1.000
_cell.length_c   1.000
_cell.angle_alpha   90.00
_cell.angle_beta   90.00
_cell.angle_gamma   90.00
#
_symmetry.space_group_name_H-M   'P 1'
#
loop_
_entity.id
_entity.type
_entity.pdbx_description
1 polymer ?
#
loop_
_entity_poly.entity_id
_entity_poly.type
_entity_poly.pdbx_seq_one_letter_code
_entity_poly.pdbx_strand_id
1 'polypeptide(L)'
;EETQMAIDVQPALSPHLVVDDANAAIDFYVKAFGAAEVGRVPRQDGKLIHGAVQIDGSLVMLADDFPEMTGGTSMTPKALGGTPVTIHLTVTDVDSRFQQAVDAGATVVMPVADQFWGDRYGVVRDPFGHQWSLGQPVREVSTEELQQAVSQM
;
A
#
# COMPACT_ATOMS: atom_id res chain seq x y z
N GLU A 1 -26.79 -15.38 3.32
CA GLU A 1 -26.22 -15.25 4.68
C GLU A 1 -25.31 -14.04 4.68
N GLU A 2 -25.71 -13.02 5.39
CA GLU A 2 -24.81 -11.91 5.63
C GLU A 2 -23.66 -12.44 6.49
N THR A 3 -22.48 -12.49 5.88
CA THR A 3 -21.28 -12.70 6.65
C THR A 3 -21.07 -11.44 7.47
N GLN A 4 -21.59 -11.42 8.68
CA GLN A 4 -21.28 -10.38 9.63
C GLN A 4 -19.77 -10.39 9.81
N MET A 5 -19.08 -9.37 9.31
CA MET A 5 -17.69 -9.16 9.67
C MET A 5 -17.63 -9.08 11.18
N ALA A 6 -17.03 -10.09 11.80
CA ALA A 6 -16.92 -10.14 13.23
C ALA A 6 -16.22 -8.88 13.72
N ILE A 7 -16.96 -8.05 14.42
CA ILE A 7 -16.43 -6.82 15.05
C ILE A 7 -15.18 -7.14 15.89
N ASP A 8 -15.07 -8.40 16.33
CA ASP A 8 -14.04 -8.89 17.23
C ASP A 8 -12.65 -9.08 16.57
N VAL A 9 -12.55 -8.98 15.22
CA VAL A 9 -11.32 -9.31 14.48
C VAL A 9 -10.78 -8.09 13.73
N GLN A 10 -11.19 -6.90 14.10
CA GLN A 10 -10.64 -5.67 13.49
C GLN A 10 -9.21 -5.46 14.00
N PRO A 11 -8.21 -5.32 13.11
CA PRO A 11 -6.86 -5.01 13.55
C PRO A 11 -6.83 -3.63 14.22
N ALA A 12 -5.94 -3.47 15.19
CA ALA A 12 -5.80 -2.21 15.91
C ALA A 12 -5.34 -1.07 15.00
N LEU A 13 -4.57 -1.40 13.96
CA LEU A 13 -4.03 -0.42 13.02
C LEU A 13 -4.20 -0.92 11.60
N SER A 14 -4.78 -0.09 10.75
CA SER A 14 -4.88 -0.37 9.31
C SER A 14 -4.72 0.93 8.54
N PRO A 15 -4.04 0.91 7.39
CA PRO A 15 -4.09 2.04 6.48
C PRO A 15 -5.53 2.26 5.99
N HIS A 16 -5.91 3.52 5.82
CA HIS A 16 -7.16 3.89 5.19
C HIS A 16 -6.84 4.88 4.08
N LEU A 17 -6.87 4.41 2.84
CA LEU A 17 -6.44 5.19 1.69
C LEU A 17 -7.61 5.94 1.07
N VAL A 18 -7.36 7.17 0.67
CA VAL A 18 -8.26 7.91 -0.21
C VAL A 18 -7.69 7.84 -1.62
N VAL A 19 -8.51 7.41 -2.56
CA VAL A 19 -8.11 7.24 -3.96
C VAL A 19 -9.12 7.92 -4.89
N ASP A 20 -8.72 8.19 -6.12
CA ASP A 20 -9.59 8.84 -7.10
C ASP A 20 -10.49 7.84 -7.86
N ASP A 21 -10.26 6.53 -7.69
CA ASP A 21 -11.11 5.46 -8.22
C ASP A 21 -10.92 4.21 -7.36
N ALA A 22 -11.80 4.05 -6.37
CA ALA A 22 -11.66 2.96 -5.40
C ALA A 22 -11.92 1.59 -6.00
N ASN A 23 -12.84 1.47 -6.97
CA ASN A 23 -13.06 0.21 -7.66
C ASN A 23 -11.80 -0.22 -8.42
N ALA A 24 -11.20 0.69 -9.17
CA ALA A 24 -9.96 0.42 -9.89
C ALA A 24 -8.80 0.12 -8.94
N ALA A 25 -8.77 0.78 -7.78
CA ALA A 25 -7.72 0.56 -6.77
C ALA A 25 -7.78 -0.86 -6.21
N ILE A 26 -8.96 -1.36 -5.87
CA ILE A 26 -9.12 -2.73 -5.39
C ILE A 26 -8.64 -3.71 -6.46
N ASP A 27 -9.08 -3.55 -7.70
CA ASP A 27 -8.67 -4.41 -8.82
C ASP A 27 -7.14 -4.37 -9.01
N PHE A 28 -6.54 -3.19 -8.88
CA PHE A 28 -5.09 -3.02 -8.97
C PHE A 28 -4.36 -3.77 -7.85
N TYR A 29 -4.80 -3.61 -6.59
CA TYR A 29 -4.12 -4.26 -5.46
C TYR A 29 -4.23 -5.79 -5.52
N VAL A 30 -5.34 -6.33 -6.02
CA VAL A 30 -5.48 -7.76 -6.29
C VAL A 30 -4.43 -8.22 -7.30
N LYS A 31 -4.26 -7.49 -8.39
CA LYS A 31 -3.33 -7.83 -9.46
C LYS A 31 -1.86 -7.58 -9.07
N ALA A 32 -1.60 -6.44 -8.46
CA ALA A 32 -0.23 -5.99 -8.16
C ALA A 32 0.40 -6.69 -6.97
N PHE A 33 -0.38 -6.92 -5.91
CA PHE A 33 0.12 -7.43 -4.63
C PHE A 33 -0.49 -8.77 -4.24
N GLY A 34 -1.32 -9.35 -5.09
CA GLY A 34 -2.01 -10.59 -4.75
C GLY A 34 -3.03 -10.41 -3.63
N ALA A 35 -3.59 -9.23 -3.49
CA ALA A 35 -4.56 -8.93 -2.45
C ALA A 35 -5.82 -9.78 -2.60
N ALA A 36 -6.43 -10.12 -1.46
CA ALA A 36 -7.76 -10.69 -1.41
C ALA A 36 -8.77 -9.58 -1.15
N GLU A 37 -9.80 -9.50 -1.99
CA GLU A 37 -10.87 -8.52 -1.78
C GLU A 37 -11.69 -8.91 -0.56
N VAL A 38 -11.88 -7.96 0.39
CA VAL A 38 -12.71 -8.18 1.58
C VAL A 38 -14.14 -7.71 1.30
N GLY A 39 -14.31 -6.55 0.67
CA GLY A 39 -15.64 -6.07 0.32
C GLY A 39 -15.64 -4.67 -0.27
N ARG A 40 -16.80 -4.30 -0.81
CA ARG A 40 -17.07 -2.97 -1.37
C ARG A 40 -18.44 -2.50 -0.89
N VAL A 41 -18.52 -1.24 -0.50
CA VAL A 41 -19.79 -0.59 -0.13
C VAL A 41 -20.02 0.59 -1.08
N PRO A 42 -20.75 0.38 -2.19
CA PRO A 42 -20.96 1.44 -3.17
C PRO A 42 -22.11 2.36 -2.80
N ARG A 43 -21.98 3.63 -3.23
CA ARG A 43 -23.10 4.56 -3.33
C ARG A 43 -23.91 4.27 -4.62
N GLN A 44 -25.04 4.96 -4.79
CA GLN A 44 -25.86 4.82 -6.00
C GLN A 44 -25.12 5.19 -7.29
N ASP A 45 -24.17 6.13 -7.21
CA ASP A 45 -23.34 6.51 -8.36
C ASP A 45 -22.18 5.57 -8.64
N GLY A 46 -22.04 4.49 -7.86
CA GLY A 46 -20.99 3.49 -8.02
C GLY A 46 -19.70 3.79 -7.26
N LYS A 47 -19.54 5.01 -6.76
CA LYS A 47 -18.37 5.32 -5.92
C LYS A 47 -18.43 4.55 -4.61
N LEU A 48 -17.28 4.14 -4.12
CA LEU A 48 -17.19 3.37 -2.89
C LEU A 48 -17.06 4.29 -1.68
N ILE A 49 -18.05 4.19 -0.77
CA ILE A 49 -17.95 4.80 0.57
C ILE A 49 -16.86 4.08 1.36
N HIS A 50 -16.73 2.78 1.13
CA HIS A 50 -15.75 1.94 1.81
C HIS A 50 -15.40 0.74 0.95
N GLY A 51 -14.13 0.37 0.98
CA GLY A 51 -13.63 -0.88 0.44
C GLY A 51 -12.50 -1.39 1.30
N ALA A 52 -12.20 -2.67 1.18
CA ALA A 52 -11.09 -3.26 1.91
C ALA A 52 -10.50 -4.45 1.16
N VAL A 53 -9.20 -4.59 1.28
CA VAL A 53 -8.44 -5.74 0.78
C VAL A 53 -7.52 -6.25 1.88
N GLN A 54 -7.12 -7.52 1.78
CA GLN A 54 -6.05 -8.08 2.60
C GLN A 54 -4.83 -8.33 1.72
N ILE A 55 -3.69 -7.82 2.16
CA ILE A 55 -2.41 -8.05 1.50
C ILE A 55 -1.54 -8.81 2.49
N ASP A 56 -1.19 -10.05 2.16
CA ASP A 56 -0.39 -10.93 3.02
C ASP A 56 -0.93 -10.99 4.45
N GLY A 57 -2.26 -11.02 4.58
CA GLY A 57 -2.96 -11.10 5.87
C GLY A 57 -3.21 -9.77 6.56
N SER A 58 -2.71 -8.66 6.04
CA SER A 58 -2.90 -7.33 6.61
C SER A 58 -4.05 -6.59 5.92
N LEU A 59 -4.92 -5.96 6.72
CA LEU A 59 -6.06 -5.22 6.20
C LEU A 59 -5.64 -3.83 5.71
N VAL A 60 -6.05 -3.49 4.49
CA VAL A 60 -5.95 -2.15 3.93
C VAL A 60 -7.35 -1.69 3.55
N MET A 61 -7.80 -0.60 4.16
CA MET A 61 -9.08 0.03 3.85
C MET A 61 -8.89 1.14 2.83
N LEU A 62 -9.91 1.42 2.05
CA LEU A 62 -9.87 2.52 1.09
C LEU A 62 -11.27 3.04 0.80
N ALA A 63 -11.32 4.25 0.26
CA ALA A 63 -12.56 4.90 -0.17
C ALA A 63 -12.27 5.82 -1.34
N ASP A 64 -13.32 6.10 -2.12
CA ASP A 64 -13.27 7.21 -3.07
C ASP A 64 -13.14 8.54 -2.34
N ASP A 65 -12.79 9.57 -3.07
CA ASP A 65 -12.66 10.92 -2.57
C ASP A 65 -14.05 11.59 -2.51
N PHE A 66 -14.39 12.11 -1.36
CA PHE A 66 -15.66 12.82 -1.13
C PHE A 66 -15.37 14.20 -0.52
N PRO A 67 -14.96 15.19 -1.34
CA PRO A 67 -14.64 16.53 -0.83
C PRO A 67 -15.80 17.16 -0.04
N GLU A 68 -17.05 16.86 -0.41
CA GLU A 68 -18.24 17.33 0.31
C GLU A 68 -18.30 16.85 1.76
N MET A 69 -17.60 15.75 2.09
CA MET A 69 -17.54 15.18 3.44
C MET A 69 -16.28 15.62 4.20
N THR A 70 -15.33 16.27 3.51
CA THR A 70 -14.04 16.69 4.07
C THR A 70 -13.83 18.20 3.98
N GLY A 71 -14.89 18.96 4.08
CA GLY A 71 -14.82 20.42 4.08
C GLY A 71 -14.48 21.05 2.73
N GLY A 72 -14.75 20.34 1.63
CA GLY A 72 -14.50 20.83 0.28
C GLY A 72 -13.09 20.57 -0.23
N THR A 73 -12.26 19.86 0.54
CA THR A 73 -10.86 19.56 0.17
C THR A 73 -10.75 18.13 -0.32
N SER A 74 -10.18 17.96 -1.52
CA SER A 74 -9.82 16.64 -2.04
C SER A 74 -8.62 16.09 -1.26
N MET A 75 -8.70 14.82 -0.87
CA MET A 75 -7.68 14.16 -0.05
C MET A 75 -6.91 13.08 -0.80
N THR A 76 -6.99 13.05 -2.13
CA THR A 76 -6.19 12.11 -2.93
C THR A 76 -4.74 12.59 -3.02
N PRO A 77 -3.78 11.66 -3.13
CA PRO A 77 -2.37 12.05 -3.35
C PRO A 77 -2.19 12.95 -4.57
N LYS A 78 -2.93 12.70 -5.66
CA LYS A 78 -2.84 13.53 -6.87
C LYS A 78 -3.26 14.97 -6.59
N ALA A 79 -4.35 15.17 -5.87
CA ALA A 79 -4.85 16.51 -5.55
C ALA A 79 -3.93 17.23 -4.55
N LEU A 80 -3.34 16.50 -3.61
CA LEU A 80 -2.44 17.07 -2.61
C LEU A 80 -1.01 17.26 -3.13
N GLY A 81 -0.68 16.70 -4.29
CA GLY A 81 0.66 16.80 -4.86
C GLY A 81 1.64 15.75 -4.36
N GLY A 82 1.15 14.72 -3.68
CA GLY A 82 1.97 13.62 -3.17
C GLY A 82 1.49 13.10 -1.83
N THR A 83 2.29 12.24 -1.22
CA THR A 83 2.03 11.69 0.11
C THR A 83 3.34 11.53 0.88
N PRO A 84 3.36 11.85 2.18
CA PRO A 84 4.55 11.60 3.01
C PRO A 84 4.59 10.18 3.55
N VAL A 85 3.52 9.39 3.35
CA VAL A 85 3.42 8.04 3.92
C VAL A 85 3.83 7.02 2.87
N THR A 86 4.71 6.09 3.27
CA THR A 86 5.03 4.90 2.49
C THR A 86 4.50 3.68 3.24
N ILE A 87 3.75 2.83 2.54
CA ILE A 87 3.26 1.58 3.10
C ILE A 87 4.28 0.50 2.79
N HIS A 88 4.78 -0.16 3.83
CA HIS A 88 5.84 -1.16 3.68
C HIS A 88 5.29 -2.58 3.71
N LEU A 89 5.70 -3.38 2.72
CA LEU A 89 5.44 -4.82 2.67
C LEU A 89 6.74 -5.57 2.88
N THR A 90 6.80 -6.39 3.92
CA THR A 90 7.89 -7.36 4.10
C THR A 90 7.52 -8.63 3.36
N VAL A 91 8.36 -9.05 2.42
CA VAL A 91 8.11 -10.19 1.54
C VAL A 91 9.31 -11.15 1.54
N THR A 92 9.11 -12.35 1.00
CA THR A 92 10.17 -13.37 0.94
C THR A 92 10.80 -13.50 -0.45
N ASP A 93 10.22 -12.86 -1.47
CA ASP A 93 10.69 -12.91 -2.86
C ASP A 93 10.49 -11.55 -3.52
N VAL A 94 11.25 -10.58 -3.03
CA VAL A 94 11.05 -9.17 -3.37
C VAL A 94 11.18 -8.91 -4.88
N ASP A 95 12.10 -9.58 -5.57
CA ASP A 95 12.29 -9.34 -7.01
C ASP A 95 11.02 -9.68 -7.80
N SER A 96 10.41 -10.82 -7.55
CA SER A 96 9.22 -11.25 -8.26
C SER A 96 7.98 -10.44 -7.85
N ARG A 97 7.85 -10.14 -6.56
CA ARG A 97 6.72 -9.34 -6.04
C ARG A 97 6.78 -7.89 -6.57
N PHE A 98 7.97 -7.33 -6.62
CA PHE A 98 8.18 -5.99 -7.17
C PHE A 98 7.85 -5.94 -8.66
N GLN A 99 8.32 -6.91 -9.43
CA GLN A 99 8.05 -6.99 -10.86
C GLN A 99 6.55 -7.16 -11.13
N GLN A 100 5.85 -7.97 -10.32
CA GLN A 100 4.41 -8.13 -10.42
C GLN A 100 3.68 -6.80 -10.26
N ALA A 101 4.08 -5.99 -9.31
CA ALA A 101 3.48 -4.67 -9.09
C ALA A 101 3.74 -3.73 -10.29
N VAL A 102 4.94 -3.74 -10.82
CA VAL A 102 5.31 -2.94 -12.00
C VAL A 102 4.51 -3.39 -13.22
N ASP A 103 4.41 -4.70 -13.45
CA ASP A 103 3.64 -5.25 -14.57
C ASP A 103 2.15 -4.91 -14.47
N ALA A 104 1.63 -4.77 -13.26
CA ALA A 104 0.23 -4.38 -13.03
C ALA A 104 -0.02 -2.88 -13.25
N GLY A 105 1.02 -2.06 -13.29
CA GLY A 105 0.91 -0.63 -13.57
C GLY A 105 1.54 0.31 -12.56
N ALA A 106 2.26 -0.20 -11.56
CA ALA A 106 2.99 0.64 -10.62
C ALA A 106 4.20 1.29 -11.30
N THR A 107 4.54 2.50 -10.87
CA THR A 107 5.72 3.22 -11.33
C THR A 107 6.88 2.96 -10.37
N VAL A 108 8.07 2.65 -10.92
CA VAL A 108 9.28 2.47 -10.11
C VAL A 108 9.73 3.84 -9.58
N VAL A 109 9.81 3.95 -8.25
CA VAL A 109 10.40 5.11 -7.57
C VAL A 109 11.86 4.83 -7.23
N MET A 110 12.14 3.64 -6.70
CA MET A 110 13.48 3.18 -6.40
C MET A 110 13.59 1.71 -6.79
N PRO A 111 14.51 1.34 -7.71
CA PRO A 111 14.67 -0.06 -8.10
C PRO A 111 15.08 -0.93 -6.93
N VAL A 112 14.75 -2.22 -7.01
CA VAL A 112 15.17 -3.20 -5.99
C VAL A 112 16.68 -3.31 -5.98
N ALA A 113 17.27 -3.20 -4.78
CA ALA A 113 18.69 -3.38 -4.57
C ALA A 113 18.95 -3.77 -3.11
N ASP A 114 20.09 -4.39 -2.86
CA ASP A 114 20.52 -4.69 -1.50
C ASP A 114 20.89 -3.38 -0.79
N GLN A 115 20.38 -3.21 0.42
CA GLN A 115 20.58 -2.01 1.20
C GLN A 115 21.48 -2.29 2.40
N PHE A 116 22.08 -1.23 2.94
CA PHE A 116 23.03 -1.35 4.05
C PHE A 116 22.40 -1.88 5.35
N TRP A 117 21.09 -1.74 5.50
CA TRP A 117 20.39 -2.19 6.72
C TRP A 117 20.00 -3.67 6.69
N GLY A 118 20.35 -4.41 5.64
CA GLY A 118 20.17 -5.85 5.58
C GLY A 118 18.99 -6.32 4.74
N ASP A 119 18.26 -5.40 4.16
CA ASP A 119 17.13 -5.73 3.27
C ASP A 119 17.53 -5.60 1.81
N ARG A 120 16.91 -6.42 0.99
CA ARG A 120 16.77 -6.16 -0.43
C ARG A 120 15.44 -5.42 -0.60
N TYR A 121 15.46 -4.23 -1.20
CA TYR A 121 14.39 -3.24 -1.00
C TYR A 121 14.19 -2.40 -2.25
N GLY A 122 12.93 -2.11 -2.57
CA GLY A 122 12.57 -1.20 -3.65
C GLY A 122 11.27 -0.46 -3.32
N VAL A 123 10.99 0.58 -4.09
CA VAL A 123 9.82 1.46 -3.88
C VAL A 123 9.08 1.63 -5.19
N VAL A 124 7.76 1.51 -5.13
CA VAL A 124 6.86 1.79 -6.25
C VAL A 124 5.81 2.82 -5.82
N ARG A 125 5.25 3.52 -6.81
CA ARG A 125 4.05 4.34 -6.63
C ARG A 125 2.91 3.68 -7.38
N ASP A 126 1.76 3.52 -6.72
CA ASP A 126 0.60 2.96 -7.39
C ASP A 126 -0.05 4.00 -8.32
N PRO A 127 -0.99 3.58 -9.20
CA PRO A 127 -1.63 4.50 -10.13
C PRO A 127 -2.47 5.59 -9.47
N PHE A 128 -2.72 5.48 -8.16
CA PHE A 128 -3.53 6.41 -7.38
C PHE A 128 -2.66 7.39 -6.58
N GLY A 129 -1.33 7.24 -6.67
CA GLY A 129 -0.36 8.14 -6.06
C GLY A 129 0.14 7.71 -4.70
N HIS A 130 -0.34 6.59 -4.15
CA HIS A 130 0.20 6.06 -2.89
C HIS A 130 1.51 5.34 -3.13
N GLN A 131 2.40 5.42 -2.15
CA GLN A 131 3.75 4.86 -2.24
C GLN A 131 3.88 3.61 -1.40
N TRP A 132 4.52 2.61 -1.98
CA TRP A 132 4.71 1.29 -1.39
C TRP A 132 6.18 0.90 -1.45
N SER A 133 6.73 0.43 -0.34
CA SER A 133 8.05 -0.19 -0.33
C SER A 133 7.91 -1.68 -0.12
N LEU A 134 8.73 -2.45 -0.82
CA LEU A 134 8.81 -3.90 -0.66
C LEU A 134 10.21 -4.24 -0.20
N GLY A 135 10.32 -5.01 0.88
CA GLY A 135 11.60 -5.37 1.46
C GLY A 135 11.64 -6.84 1.83
N GLN A 136 12.79 -7.45 1.58
CA GLN A 136 13.09 -8.82 1.96
C GLN A 136 14.33 -8.81 2.83
N PRO A 137 14.25 -9.25 4.10
CA PRO A 137 15.44 -9.40 4.92
C PRO A 137 16.35 -10.46 4.30
N VAL A 138 17.59 -10.08 3.96
CA VAL A 138 18.55 -10.97 3.30
C VAL A 138 19.78 -11.23 4.14
N ARG A 139 20.05 -10.39 5.15
CA ARG A 139 21.14 -10.62 6.11
C ARG A 139 20.86 -9.87 7.43
N GLU A 140 21.45 -10.35 8.49
CA GLU A 140 21.44 -9.64 9.77
C GLU A 140 22.51 -8.55 9.77
N VAL A 141 22.15 -7.38 10.35
CA VAL A 141 23.05 -6.24 10.49
C VAL A 141 23.01 -5.78 11.94
N SER A 142 24.17 -5.66 12.57
CA SER A 142 24.28 -5.18 13.95
C SER A 142 24.05 -3.67 14.03
N THR A 143 23.72 -3.20 15.21
CA THR A 143 23.57 -1.74 15.47
C THR A 143 24.88 -1.00 15.13
N GLU A 144 26.01 -1.57 15.44
CA GLU A 144 27.33 -1.01 15.15
C GLU A 144 27.56 -0.86 13.65
N GLU A 145 27.20 -1.89 12.88
CA GLU A 145 27.31 -1.85 11.40
C GLU A 145 26.39 -0.76 10.82
N LEU A 146 25.16 -0.63 11.35
CA LEU A 146 24.24 0.40 10.91
C LEU A 146 24.80 1.80 11.19
N GLN A 147 25.31 2.02 12.40
CA GLN A 147 25.91 3.31 12.77
C GLN A 147 27.12 3.64 11.91
N GLN A 148 27.96 2.64 11.63
CA GLN A 148 29.13 2.81 10.75
C GLN A 148 28.70 3.21 9.34
N ALA A 149 27.70 2.56 8.78
CA ALA A 149 27.21 2.88 7.43
C ALA A 149 26.62 4.29 7.37
N VAL A 150 25.83 4.67 8.38
CA VAL A 150 25.21 6.01 8.46
C VAL A 150 26.27 7.09 8.63
N SER A 151 27.36 6.82 9.36
CA SER A 151 28.42 7.81 9.57
C SER A 151 29.20 8.18 8.31
N GLN A 152 29.04 7.39 7.24
CA GLN A 152 29.70 7.62 5.94
C GLN A 152 28.77 8.30 4.92
N MET A 153 27.55 8.63 5.32
CA MET A 153 26.58 9.31 4.46
C MET A 153 26.81 10.82 4.38
#